data_f37b7efba2e10249e14d3481f705acff
#
_entry.id   f37b7efba2e10249e14d3481f705acff
#
_cell.length_a   1.000
_cell.length_b   1.000
_cell.length_c   1.000
_cell.angle_alpha   90.00
_cell.angle_beta   90.00
_cell.angle_gamma   90.00
#
_symmetry.space_group_name_H-M   'P 1'
#
loop_
_entity.id
_entity.type
_entity.pdbx_description
1 polymer ?
#
loop_
_entity_poly.entity_id
_entity_poly.type
_entity_poly.pdbx_seq_one_letter_code
_entity_poly.pdbx_strand_id
1 'polypeptide(L)'
;MGVRMLACVILGFLAVAINCDEAPNITADATTITTTRKPIPYQDSNICKLCKCEDTKVNCYDQSITTFFTLNEWEDIIDLKPSTVDLSENRFTNITVIADLTIEVLNLSRCSIEFIQSGSFRDLQEMRVLDLSHNKLTTDKLSPHAFEGRFAPEEYEPLASMRILNLAYNDLHSLNQDLFEHMPELEELDLSGNPLTTIDHVTLVAISSLPMLKVLRLRSCELDEIPSKFLHTPRFLENLDLSDNKLTIVPRELEEAKDLIYLNLNQNPIEVIDFYSEDNPGFPRLHKLQELHMCNMPKLRSIGPKALAGLESVEKLHISFNPSLSYLDPKALARPDDIGESFDWPLVKELYLKSNNLTEVDTRLLSRWDLLEKVDVSDNPFLCDCSTQWMVDVLAPIVESKGSNATLMVCQEPIEMRGHTMKDLHDSHRTMRCVDKYGHRPEKDGAILLGTLIGVLLAVPIMLSLMLLWRRGYFAWLGLRPPADVSRAFYKRAPADDILY
;
A
#
# COMPACT_ATOMS: atom_id res chain seq x y z
N MET A 1 50.23 -16.17 -38.48
CA MET A 1 50.85 -17.50 -38.35
C MET A 1 49.86 -18.33 -37.53
N GLY A 2 49.25 -19.30 -38.01
CA GLY A 2 49.10 -20.34 -38.97
C GLY A 2 47.82 -21.06 -38.59
N VAL A 3 46.83 -21.17 -39.39
CA VAL A 3 46.52 -22.12 -40.47
C VAL A 3 46.64 -23.59 -40.09
N ARG A 4 45.50 -24.28 -40.11
CA ARG A 4 45.19 -25.59 -40.69
C ARG A 4 43.82 -26.05 -40.20
N MET A 5 42.79 -26.05 -41.05
CA MET A 5 42.39 -26.96 -42.15
C MET A 5 41.90 -28.34 -41.68
N LEU A 6 40.65 -28.57 -42.02
CA LEU A 6 40.01 -29.66 -42.78
C LEU A 6 39.86 -31.04 -42.15
N ALA A 7 38.62 -31.51 -42.12
CA ALA A 7 38.26 -32.81 -42.71
C ALA A 7 36.74 -32.90 -42.92
N CYS A 8 36.36 -32.94 -44.18
CA CYS A 8 35.05 -33.41 -44.71
C CYS A 8 34.97 -34.94 -44.55
N VAL A 9 33.81 -35.45 -44.15
CA VAL A 9 33.45 -36.86 -44.48
C VAL A 9 32.09 -36.83 -45.19
N ILE A 10 32.16 -37.20 -46.43
CA ILE A 10 31.05 -37.45 -47.35
C ILE A 10 30.62 -38.91 -47.17
N LEU A 11 29.33 -39.15 -46.99
CA LEU A 11 28.60 -40.42 -47.23
C LEU A 11 27.16 -40.03 -47.47
N GLY A 12 26.60 -40.08 -48.64
CA GLY A 12 26.33 -41.23 -49.48
C GLY A 12 24.83 -41.21 -49.72
N PHE A 13 24.34 -40.46 -50.76
CA PHE A 13 22.95 -40.44 -51.18
C PHE A 13 22.58 -41.77 -51.84
N LEU A 14 21.54 -42.43 -51.35
CA LEU A 14 20.73 -43.38 -52.11
C LEU A 14 19.38 -42.72 -52.39
N ALA A 15 19.22 -42.22 -53.59
CA ALA A 15 17.92 -41.79 -54.12
C ALA A 15 17.11 -42.99 -54.51
N VAL A 16 15.98 -43.20 -53.85
CA VAL A 16 14.92 -44.09 -54.34
C VAL A 16 13.87 -43.18 -54.99
N ALA A 17 13.83 -43.21 -56.31
CA ALA A 17 12.74 -42.66 -57.08
C ALA A 17 11.50 -43.52 -56.94
N ILE A 18 10.46 -42.97 -56.30
CA ILE A 18 9.12 -43.50 -56.34
C ILE A 18 8.32 -42.69 -57.34
N ASN A 19 7.92 -43.31 -58.43
CA ASN A 19 6.99 -42.78 -59.43
C ASN A 19 5.64 -42.48 -58.73
N CYS A 20 5.18 -41.23 -58.88
CA CYS A 20 3.80 -40.88 -58.63
C CYS A 20 3.02 -41.11 -59.93
N ASP A 21 2.32 -42.22 -59.97
CA ASP A 21 1.24 -42.40 -60.95
C ASP A 21 -0.06 -41.89 -60.37
N GLU A 22 -0.67 -41.04 -61.17
CA GLU A 22 -2.08 -40.62 -61.23
C GLU A 22 -2.98 -40.87 -59.99
N ALA A 23 -3.28 -39.79 -59.25
CA ALA A 23 -4.46 -39.74 -58.39
C ALA A 23 -5.68 -39.30 -59.26
N PRO A 24 -6.85 -39.91 -59.07
CA PRO A 24 -8.03 -39.54 -59.84
C PRO A 24 -8.55 -38.17 -59.42
N ASN A 25 -8.87 -37.32 -60.40
CA ASN A 25 -9.60 -36.08 -60.25
C ASN A 25 -10.95 -36.33 -59.58
N ILE A 26 -11.02 -36.08 -58.26
CA ILE A 26 -12.28 -35.89 -57.56
C ILE A 26 -12.54 -34.40 -57.60
N THR A 27 -13.32 -33.98 -58.58
CA THR A 27 -14.00 -32.67 -58.52
C THR A 27 -15.01 -32.73 -57.41
N ALA A 28 -14.57 -32.34 -56.19
CA ALA A 28 -15.52 -32.02 -55.12
C ALA A 28 -16.17 -30.69 -55.48
N ASP A 29 -17.36 -30.74 -56.00
CA ASP A 29 -18.26 -29.61 -55.99
C ASP A 29 -18.50 -29.20 -54.53
N ALA A 30 -17.69 -28.23 -54.09
CA ALA A 30 -18.01 -27.49 -52.88
C ALA A 30 -19.23 -26.59 -53.18
N THR A 31 -20.38 -27.18 -53.23
CA THR A 31 -21.61 -26.42 -53.02
C THR A 31 -21.61 -25.88 -51.61
N THR A 32 -21.01 -24.71 -51.45
CA THR A 32 -21.23 -23.87 -50.32
C THR A 32 -22.74 -23.58 -50.25
N ILE A 33 -23.47 -24.34 -49.46
CA ILE A 33 -24.84 -24.01 -49.08
C ILE A 33 -24.73 -22.79 -48.15
N THR A 34 -24.58 -21.61 -48.77
CA THR A 34 -24.94 -20.35 -48.10
C THR A 34 -26.43 -20.35 -48.00
N THR A 35 -26.96 -20.91 -46.92
CA THR A 35 -28.30 -20.61 -46.49
C THR A 35 -28.29 -19.12 -46.10
N THR A 36 -28.67 -18.26 -47.06
CA THR A 36 -28.93 -16.85 -46.79
C THR A 36 -30.13 -16.81 -45.84
N ARG A 37 -29.83 -16.76 -44.54
CA ARG A 37 -30.84 -16.48 -43.51
C ARG A 37 -31.42 -15.11 -43.81
N LYS A 38 -32.77 -14.97 -43.90
CA LYS A 38 -33.40 -13.65 -44.01
C LYS A 38 -33.01 -12.81 -42.80
N PRO A 39 -32.54 -11.59 -42.98
CA PRO A 39 -32.24 -10.72 -41.85
C PRO A 39 -33.53 -10.53 -41.03
N ILE A 40 -33.43 -10.77 -39.73
CA ILE A 40 -34.51 -10.59 -38.77
C ILE A 40 -34.32 -9.19 -38.18
N PRO A 41 -35.39 -8.36 -38.04
CA PRO A 41 -35.28 -7.10 -37.30
C PRO A 41 -34.71 -7.37 -35.90
N TYR A 42 -33.73 -6.56 -35.42
CA TYR A 42 -33.03 -6.83 -34.12
C TYR A 42 -34.01 -6.92 -32.95
N GLN A 43 -35.20 -6.26 -33.02
CA GLN A 43 -36.25 -6.35 -32.01
C GLN A 43 -36.81 -7.79 -31.88
N ASP A 44 -36.79 -8.56 -32.96
CA ASP A 44 -37.26 -9.96 -32.99
C ASP A 44 -36.13 -10.96 -32.70
N SER A 45 -34.88 -10.50 -32.50
CA SER A 45 -33.74 -11.35 -32.13
C SER A 45 -33.94 -12.03 -30.80
N ASN A 46 -33.30 -13.18 -30.60
CA ASN A 46 -33.33 -13.86 -29.31
C ASN A 46 -32.67 -13.00 -28.19
N ILE A 47 -31.60 -12.29 -28.53
CA ILE A 47 -30.91 -11.40 -27.59
C ILE A 47 -31.90 -10.32 -27.10
N CYS A 48 -32.56 -9.58 -27.98
CA CYS A 48 -33.42 -8.49 -27.58
C CYS A 48 -34.80 -8.95 -27.02
N LYS A 49 -35.11 -10.23 -27.09
CA LYS A 49 -36.25 -10.83 -26.34
C LYS A 49 -35.92 -11.12 -24.89
N LEU A 50 -34.63 -11.45 -24.61
CA LEU A 50 -34.14 -11.74 -23.25
C LEU A 50 -33.59 -10.47 -22.59
N CYS A 51 -33.02 -9.56 -23.36
CA CYS A 51 -32.31 -8.38 -22.92
C CYS A 51 -33.03 -7.10 -23.38
N LYS A 52 -32.74 -5.99 -22.72
CA LYS A 52 -33.21 -4.68 -23.11
C LYS A 52 -32.25 -4.10 -24.16
N CYS A 53 -32.76 -3.96 -25.41
CA CYS A 53 -32.01 -3.36 -26.51
C CYS A 53 -32.57 -1.95 -26.76
N GLU A 54 -31.78 -0.93 -26.45
CA GLU A 54 -32.17 0.48 -26.63
C GLU A 54 -30.98 1.28 -27.20
N ASP A 55 -31.23 2.07 -28.24
CA ASP A 55 -30.22 2.84 -28.94
C ASP A 55 -29.04 1.95 -29.39
N THR A 56 -27.86 2.15 -28.81
CA THR A 56 -26.63 1.36 -29.04
C THR A 56 -26.27 0.49 -27.83
N LYS A 57 -27.23 0.17 -26.94
CA LYS A 57 -26.97 -0.58 -25.69
C LYS A 57 -27.78 -1.86 -25.66
N VAL A 58 -27.11 -2.93 -25.25
CA VAL A 58 -27.73 -4.23 -24.97
C VAL A 58 -27.52 -4.52 -23.49
N ASN A 59 -28.60 -4.46 -22.72
CA ASN A 59 -28.54 -4.72 -21.28
C ASN A 59 -29.22 -6.06 -20.96
N CYS A 60 -28.39 -7.04 -20.62
CA CYS A 60 -28.77 -8.40 -20.22
C CYS A 60 -28.46 -8.66 -18.74
N TYR A 61 -28.28 -7.62 -17.92
CA TYR A 61 -27.94 -7.75 -16.50
C TYR A 61 -28.97 -8.62 -15.76
N ASP A 62 -28.50 -9.64 -15.04
CA ASP A 62 -29.32 -10.55 -14.19
C ASP A 62 -30.55 -11.16 -14.90
N GLN A 63 -30.38 -11.60 -16.16
CA GLN A 63 -31.47 -12.22 -16.92
C GLN A 63 -31.51 -13.76 -16.76
N SER A 64 -30.73 -14.32 -15.84
CA SER A 64 -30.62 -15.77 -15.60
C SER A 64 -30.21 -16.55 -16.85
N ILE A 65 -29.39 -15.98 -17.73
CA ILE A 65 -28.90 -16.60 -18.95
C ILE A 65 -27.91 -17.70 -18.54
N THR A 66 -28.15 -18.92 -19.00
CA THR A 66 -27.33 -20.10 -18.67
C THR A 66 -26.45 -20.57 -19.83
N THR A 67 -26.69 -20.10 -21.03
CA THR A 67 -25.94 -20.43 -22.24
C THR A 67 -25.57 -19.16 -22.96
N PHE A 68 -24.27 -19.00 -23.29
CA PHE A 68 -23.80 -17.86 -24.06
C PHE A 68 -24.42 -17.85 -25.47
N PHE A 69 -24.65 -16.68 -26.00
CA PHE A 69 -25.29 -16.53 -27.31
C PHE A 69 -24.38 -17.07 -28.43
N THR A 70 -25.02 -17.67 -29.42
CA THR A 70 -24.36 -18.21 -30.62
C THR A 70 -23.97 -17.08 -31.59
N LEU A 71 -23.04 -17.38 -32.51
CA LEU A 71 -22.63 -16.43 -33.56
C LEU A 71 -23.83 -15.87 -34.34
N ASN A 72 -24.77 -16.73 -34.73
CA ASN A 72 -25.97 -16.32 -35.45
C ASN A 72 -26.87 -15.36 -34.65
N GLU A 73 -26.95 -15.53 -33.33
CA GLU A 73 -27.73 -14.63 -32.46
C GLU A 73 -27.06 -13.27 -32.34
N TRP A 74 -25.73 -13.24 -32.33
CA TRP A 74 -24.96 -11.98 -32.39
C TRP A 74 -25.13 -11.27 -33.74
N GLU A 75 -25.12 -12.01 -34.85
CA GLU A 75 -25.38 -11.47 -36.19
C GLU A 75 -26.79 -10.83 -36.30
N ASP A 76 -27.81 -11.34 -35.60
CA ASP A 76 -29.15 -10.81 -35.62
C ASP A 76 -29.28 -9.37 -35.05
N ILE A 77 -28.26 -8.88 -34.30
CA ILE A 77 -28.22 -7.54 -33.73
C ILE A 77 -27.21 -6.59 -34.37
N ILE A 78 -26.59 -6.96 -35.51
CA ILE A 78 -25.60 -6.11 -36.21
C ILE A 78 -26.22 -4.73 -36.57
N ASP A 79 -27.46 -4.70 -37.03
CA ASP A 79 -28.16 -3.44 -37.42
C ASP A 79 -28.35 -2.50 -36.22
N LEU A 80 -28.34 -3.00 -34.99
CA LEU A 80 -28.41 -2.19 -33.76
C LEU A 80 -27.10 -1.40 -33.51
N LYS A 81 -25.96 -1.89 -34.06
CA LYS A 81 -24.61 -1.34 -33.80
C LYS A 81 -24.33 -1.11 -32.31
N PRO A 82 -24.40 -2.16 -31.52
CA PRO A 82 -24.26 -2.00 -30.07
C PRO A 82 -22.84 -1.52 -29.71
N SER A 83 -22.74 -0.42 -29.00
CA SER A 83 -21.47 0.08 -28.43
C SER A 83 -21.23 -0.42 -27.00
N THR A 84 -22.30 -0.73 -26.28
CA THR A 84 -22.21 -1.25 -24.91
C THR A 84 -23.06 -2.50 -24.75
N VAL A 85 -22.45 -3.57 -24.28
CA VAL A 85 -23.12 -4.85 -23.97
C VAL A 85 -22.83 -5.24 -22.53
N ASP A 86 -23.88 -5.37 -21.75
CA ASP A 86 -23.81 -5.81 -20.35
C ASP A 86 -24.49 -7.17 -20.19
N LEU A 87 -23.72 -8.19 -19.91
CA LEU A 87 -24.15 -9.56 -19.66
C LEU A 87 -23.88 -9.99 -18.21
N SER A 88 -23.53 -9.08 -17.33
CA SER A 88 -23.13 -9.37 -15.96
C SER A 88 -24.23 -10.04 -15.12
N GLU A 89 -23.85 -10.69 -14.04
CA GLU A 89 -24.73 -11.40 -13.08
C GLU A 89 -25.54 -12.55 -13.73
N ASN A 90 -25.03 -13.20 -14.79
CA ASN A 90 -25.64 -14.37 -15.42
C ASN A 90 -24.95 -15.68 -14.99
N ARG A 91 -25.24 -16.82 -15.62
CA ARG A 91 -24.79 -18.15 -15.16
C ARG A 91 -24.25 -19.04 -16.27
N PHE A 92 -23.65 -18.46 -17.31
CA PHE A 92 -22.97 -19.24 -18.35
C PHE A 92 -21.51 -19.45 -18.01
N THR A 93 -20.97 -20.62 -18.38
CA THR A 93 -19.60 -21.04 -18.04
C THR A 93 -18.62 -20.89 -19.19
N ASN A 94 -19.11 -20.82 -20.42
CA ASN A 94 -18.28 -20.77 -21.62
C ASN A 94 -18.63 -19.58 -22.47
N ILE A 95 -17.61 -18.89 -22.99
CA ILE A 95 -17.73 -17.85 -24.01
C ILE A 95 -17.37 -18.46 -25.34
N THR A 96 -18.22 -18.23 -26.36
CA THR A 96 -17.97 -18.60 -27.75
C THR A 96 -17.70 -17.34 -28.57
N VAL A 97 -17.40 -17.49 -29.88
CA VAL A 97 -17.08 -16.38 -30.77
C VAL A 97 -18.25 -15.42 -30.87
N ILE A 98 -17.98 -14.12 -30.71
CA ILE A 98 -18.90 -13.00 -30.92
C ILE A 98 -18.73 -12.52 -32.38
N ALA A 99 -19.83 -12.13 -33.01
CA ALA A 99 -19.82 -11.59 -34.37
C ALA A 99 -19.07 -10.25 -34.46
N ASP A 100 -18.79 -9.81 -35.68
CA ASP A 100 -18.19 -8.48 -35.98
C ASP A 100 -19.20 -7.37 -35.60
N LEU A 101 -19.07 -6.86 -34.39
CA LEU A 101 -19.92 -5.84 -33.80
C LEU A 101 -19.09 -4.63 -33.34
N THR A 102 -19.72 -3.46 -33.32
CA THR A 102 -19.10 -2.19 -32.89
C THR A 102 -19.06 -2.03 -31.37
N ILE A 103 -18.83 -3.11 -30.61
CA ILE A 103 -18.84 -3.10 -29.15
C ILE A 103 -17.58 -2.40 -28.65
N GLU A 104 -17.73 -1.30 -27.92
CA GLU A 104 -16.65 -0.61 -27.23
C GLU A 104 -16.49 -1.11 -25.79
N VAL A 105 -17.61 -1.43 -25.11
CA VAL A 105 -17.62 -1.87 -23.71
C VAL A 105 -18.39 -3.19 -23.59
N LEU A 106 -17.71 -4.22 -23.14
CA LEU A 106 -18.28 -5.55 -22.90
C LEU A 106 -18.10 -5.93 -21.43
N ASN A 107 -19.21 -6.05 -20.72
CA ASN A 107 -19.26 -6.48 -19.33
C ASN A 107 -19.74 -7.93 -19.23
N LEU A 108 -18.86 -8.82 -18.78
CA LEU A 108 -19.09 -10.26 -18.56
C LEU A 108 -18.82 -10.64 -17.10
N SER A 109 -18.88 -9.67 -16.20
CA SER A 109 -18.56 -9.93 -14.79
C SER A 109 -19.62 -10.78 -14.10
N ARG A 110 -19.22 -11.56 -13.09
CA ARG A 110 -20.11 -12.39 -12.24
C ARG A 110 -20.98 -13.38 -13.02
N CYS A 111 -20.42 -14.00 -14.05
CA CYS A 111 -21.15 -14.94 -14.91
C CYS A 111 -20.82 -16.42 -14.65
N SER A 112 -19.87 -16.72 -13.78
CA SER A 112 -19.30 -18.08 -13.55
C SER A 112 -18.52 -18.64 -14.74
N ILE A 113 -17.88 -17.77 -15.54
CA ILE A 113 -17.10 -18.15 -16.72
C ILE A 113 -15.89 -18.96 -16.29
N GLU A 114 -15.73 -20.15 -16.89
CA GLU A 114 -14.59 -21.06 -16.69
C GLU A 114 -13.72 -21.19 -17.95
N PHE A 115 -14.29 -20.95 -19.13
CA PHE A 115 -13.60 -21.12 -20.39
C PHE A 115 -13.96 -20.07 -21.42
N ILE A 116 -12.97 -19.59 -22.15
CA ILE A 116 -13.10 -18.67 -23.27
C ILE A 116 -12.55 -19.36 -24.50
N GLN A 117 -13.38 -19.51 -25.52
CA GLN A 117 -12.97 -20.11 -26.77
C GLN A 117 -11.91 -19.26 -27.48
N SER A 118 -10.97 -19.88 -28.19
CA SER A 118 -9.99 -19.19 -29.04
C SER A 118 -10.69 -18.25 -30.01
N GLY A 119 -10.21 -17.00 -30.09
CA GLY A 119 -10.77 -15.97 -30.96
C GLY A 119 -12.18 -15.48 -30.61
N SER A 120 -12.64 -15.67 -29.36
CA SER A 120 -13.95 -15.22 -28.93
C SER A 120 -14.19 -13.73 -29.17
N PHE A 121 -13.16 -12.91 -29.03
CA PHE A 121 -13.21 -11.45 -29.17
C PHE A 121 -12.55 -10.94 -30.45
N ARG A 122 -12.08 -11.83 -31.30
CA ARG A 122 -11.25 -11.52 -32.48
C ARG A 122 -11.83 -10.46 -33.41
N ASP A 123 -13.16 -10.46 -33.56
CA ASP A 123 -13.86 -9.57 -34.47
C ASP A 123 -14.32 -8.26 -33.81
N LEU A 124 -14.08 -8.07 -32.50
CA LEU A 124 -14.43 -6.86 -31.75
C LEU A 124 -13.31 -5.82 -31.79
N GLN A 125 -12.99 -5.31 -32.97
CA GLN A 125 -11.86 -4.41 -33.19
C GLN A 125 -12.01 -3.03 -32.54
N GLU A 126 -13.23 -2.61 -32.20
CA GLU A 126 -13.52 -1.34 -31.52
C GLU A 126 -13.54 -1.49 -29.98
N MET A 127 -13.39 -2.72 -29.45
CA MET A 127 -13.49 -3.00 -28.03
C MET A 127 -12.36 -2.32 -27.23
N ARG A 128 -12.76 -1.49 -26.26
CA ARG A 128 -11.86 -0.72 -25.39
C ARG A 128 -11.84 -1.25 -23.97
N VAL A 129 -12.98 -1.74 -23.50
CA VAL A 129 -13.16 -2.19 -22.11
C VAL A 129 -13.75 -3.60 -22.13
N LEU A 130 -13.05 -4.52 -21.47
CA LEU A 130 -13.51 -5.88 -21.23
C LEU A 130 -13.46 -6.18 -19.74
N ASP A 131 -14.64 -6.43 -19.15
CA ASP A 131 -14.74 -6.84 -17.75
C ASP A 131 -15.10 -8.33 -17.67
N LEU A 132 -14.14 -9.12 -17.17
CA LEU A 132 -14.23 -10.55 -16.88
C LEU A 132 -14.13 -10.83 -15.38
N SER A 133 -14.32 -9.84 -14.53
CA SER A 133 -14.15 -9.96 -13.09
C SER A 133 -15.19 -10.89 -12.44
N HIS A 134 -14.84 -11.41 -11.26
CA HIS A 134 -15.71 -12.28 -10.48
C HIS A 134 -16.23 -13.51 -11.26
N ASN A 135 -15.34 -14.17 -11.98
CA ASN A 135 -15.60 -15.40 -12.69
C ASN A 135 -14.79 -16.56 -12.10
N LYS A 136 -14.60 -17.63 -12.83
CA LYS A 136 -13.87 -18.85 -12.42
C LYS A 136 -12.76 -19.18 -13.40
N LEU A 137 -12.14 -18.14 -13.99
CA LEU A 137 -11.02 -18.33 -14.90
C LEU A 137 -9.80 -18.82 -14.11
N THR A 138 -9.17 -19.88 -14.60
CA THR A 138 -7.94 -20.43 -14.03
C THR A 138 -6.78 -20.23 -15.00
N THR A 139 -5.56 -20.22 -14.50
CA THR A 139 -4.33 -20.09 -15.31
C THR A 139 -4.30 -21.08 -16.48
N ASP A 140 -4.70 -22.34 -16.26
CA ASP A 140 -4.66 -23.40 -17.28
C ASP A 140 -5.71 -23.21 -18.38
N LYS A 141 -6.84 -22.57 -18.07
CA LYS A 141 -7.97 -22.40 -18.99
C LYS A 141 -7.95 -21.06 -19.72
N LEU A 142 -7.28 -20.04 -19.16
CA LEU A 142 -7.13 -18.74 -19.79
C LEU A 142 -5.97 -18.76 -20.79
N SER A 143 -6.27 -19.15 -22.01
CA SER A 143 -5.30 -19.20 -23.10
C SER A 143 -5.05 -17.82 -23.70
N PRO A 144 -3.83 -17.48 -24.16
CA PRO A 144 -3.55 -16.31 -24.98
C PRO A 144 -4.45 -16.19 -26.21
N HIS A 145 -4.81 -17.33 -26.81
CA HIS A 145 -5.70 -17.38 -27.97
C HIS A 145 -7.13 -16.90 -27.68
N ALA A 146 -7.53 -16.78 -26.41
CA ALA A 146 -8.81 -16.17 -26.04
C ALA A 146 -8.89 -14.70 -26.52
N PHE A 147 -7.76 -14.01 -26.50
CA PHE A 147 -7.62 -12.60 -26.86
C PHE A 147 -6.95 -12.37 -28.22
N GLU A 148 -6.80 -13.43 -29.03
CA GLU A 148 -6.20 -13.28 -30.36
C GLU A 148 -7.05 -12.33 -31.25
N GLY A 149 -6.35 -11.47 -32.01
CA GLY A 149 -6.94 -10.62 -33.02
C GLY A 149 -7.14 -11.34 -34.36
N ARG A 150 -7.55 -10.60 -35.38
CA ARG A 150 -7.68 -11.13 -36.72
C ARG A 150 -6.30 -11.45 -37.31
N PHE A 151 -6.17 -12.61 -37.93
CA PHE A 151 -4.97 -13.03 -38.61
C PHE A 151 -5.29 -13.31 -40.08
N ALA A 152 -4.65 -12.54 -40.95
CA ALA A 152 -4.60 -12.81 -42.38
C ALA A 152 -3.12 -13.09 -42.78
N PRO A 153 -2.84 -13.89 -43.83
CA PRO A 153 -1.46 -14.24 -44.19
C PRO A 153 -0.53 -13.06 -44.47
N GLU A 154 -1.09 -11.91 -44.80
CA GLU A 154 -0.34 -10.68 -45.13
C GLU A 154 -0.55 -9.54 -44.13
N GLU A 155 -1.47 -9.71 -43.16
CA GLU A 155 -1.84 -8.66 -42.21
C GLU A 155 -2.28 -9.28 -40.89
N TYR A 156 -1.74 -8.77 -39.79
CA TYR A 156 -2.13 -9.10 -38.42
C TYR A 156 -2.79 -7.90 -37.75
N GLU A 157 -4.03 -8.07 -37.36
CA GLU A 157 -4.81 -7.05 -36.66
C GLU A 157 -5.02 -7.46 -35.18
N PRO A 158 -4.18 -6.98 -34.25
CA PRO A 158 -4.39 -7.21 -32.83
C PRO A 158 -5.62 -6.44 -32.33
N LEU A 159 -6.03 -6.66 -31.08
CA LEU A 159 -7.07 -5.88 -30.41
C LEU A 159 -6.49 -4.51 -29.99
N ALA A 160 -6.08 -3.69 -30.97
CA ALA A 160 -5.37 -2.44 -30.74
C ALA A 160 -6.21 -1.35 -30.08
N SER A 161 -7.53 -1.49 -30.05
CA SER A 161 -8.43 -0.55 -29.33
C SER A 161 -8.51 -0.82 -27.83
N MET A 162 -8.12 -2.03 -27.36
CA MET A 162 -8.18 -2.41 -25.95
C MET A 162 -7.36 -1.46 -25.08
N ARG A 163 -8.01 -0.96 -24.04
CA ARG A 163 -7.42 -0.05 -23.04
C ARG A 163 -7.55 -0.58 -21.62
N ILE A 164 -8.66 -1.22 -21.30
CA ILE A 164 -8.99 -1.66 -19.94
C ILE A 164 -9.37 -3.14 -19.97
N LEU A 165 -8.63 -3.94 -19.23
CA LEU A 165 -8.93 -5.35 -18.98
C LEU A 165 -9.07 -5.61 -17.48
N ASN A 166 -10.25 -6.06 -17.08
CA ASN A 166 -10.52 -6.43 -15.71
C ASN A 166 -10.62 -7.96 -15.59
N LEU A 167 -9.65 -8.57 -14.92
CA LEU A 167 -9.59 -10.00 -14.59
C LEU A 167 -9.68 -10.24 -13.07
N ALA A 168 -10.12 -9.25 -12.30
CA ALA A 168 -10.16 -9.32 -10.85
C ALA A 168 -11.10 -10.43 -10.33
N TYR A 169 -10.78 -10.98 -9.18
CA TYR A 169 -11.59 -12.00 -8.51
C TYR A 169 -11.89 -13.21 -9.40
N ASN A 170 -10.85 -13.78 -9.95
CA ASN A 170 -10.82 -15.08 -10.62
C ASN A 170 -9.92 -16.04 -9.82
N ASP A 171 -9.52 -17.16 -10.40
CA ASP A 171 -8.68 -18.19 -9.77
C ASP A 171 -7.34 -18.34 -10.53
N LEU A 172 -6.72 -17.18 -10.81
CA LEU A 172 -5.44 -17.10 -11.52
C LEU A 172 -4.29 -17.18 -10.52
N HIS A 173 -3.47 -18.23 -10.62
CA HIS A 173 -2.27 -18.40 -9.80
C HIS A 173 -1.01 -17.87 -10.49
N SER A 174 -1.05 -17.73 -11.81
CA SER A 174 0.00 -17.22 -12.67
C SER A 174 -0.66 -16.77 -13.98
N LEU A 175 0.10 -16.07 -14.84
CA LEU A 175 -0.35 -15.67 -16.17
C LEU A 175 0.45 -16.44 -17.23
N ASN A 176 -0.13 -16.64 -18.41
CA ASN A 176 0.67 -17.08 -19.56
C ASN A 176 1.53 -15.93 -20.07
N GLN A 177 2.77 -16.17 -20.43
CA GLN A 177 3.71 -15.13 -20.88
C GLN A 177 3.22 -14.31 -22.09
N ASP A 178 2.43 -14.95 -22.99
CA ASP A 178 1.95 -14.35 -24.23
C ASP A 178 0.50 -13.82 -24.09
N LEU A 179 -0.04 -13.80 -22.86
CA LEU A 179 -1.47 -13.50 -22.61
C LEU A 179 -1.92 -12.17 -23.18
N PHE A 180 -1.04 -11.17 -23.17
CA PHE A 180 -1.33 -9.80 -23.60
C PHE A 180 -0.70 -9.42 -24.94
N GLU A 181 -0.11 -10.38 -25.68
CA GLU A 181 0.57 -10.12 -26.96
C GLU A 181 -0.34 -9.38 -27.97
N HIS A 182 -1.64 -9.66 -27.91
CA HIS A 182 -2.63 -9.09 -28.81
C HIS A 182 -3.28 -7.79 -28.32
N MET A 183 -2.80 -7.22 -27.20
CA MET A 183 -3.31 -5.99 -26.59
C MET A 183 -2.21 -4.94 -26.37
N PRO A 184 -1.53 -4.47 -27.42
CA PRO A 184 -0.34 -3.62 -27.31
C PRO A 184 -0.61 -2.25 -26.67
N GLU A 185 -1.85 -1.80 -26.70
CA GLU A 185 -2.29 -0.49 -26.24
C GLU A 185 -3.02 -0.54 -24.87
N LEU A 186 -2.89 -1.65 -24.13
CA LEU A 186 -3.55 -1.80 -22.83
C LEU A 186 -2.98 -0.80 -21.83
N GLU A 187 -3.85 0.02 -21.24
CA GLU A 187 -3.50 1.06 -20.27
C GLU A 187 -3.84 0.69 -18.83
N GLU A 188 -4.88 -0.12 -18.63
CA GLU A 188 -5.34 -0.52 -17.31
C GLU A 188 -5.55 -2.03 -17.22
N LEU A 189 -4.93 -2.66 -16.22
CA LEU A 189 -5.05 -4.07 -15.91
C LEU A 189 -5.39 -4.25 -14.43
N ASP A 190 -6.52 -4.93 -14.18
CA ASP A 190 -6.91 -5.31 -12.82
C ASP A 190 -6.83 -6.83 -12.66
N LEU A 191 -5.94 -7.27 -11.77
CA LEU A 191 -5.73 -8.67 -11.38
C LEU A 191 -6.10 -8.90 -9.90
N SER A 192 -6.74 -7.93 -9.25
CA SER A 192 -7.08 -7.98 -7.83
C SER A 192 -7.87 -9.23 -7.46
N GLY A 193 -7.66 -9.77 -6.27
CA GLY A 193 -8.40 -10.92 -5.77
C GLY A 193 -8.10 -12.25 -6.46
N ASN A 194 -6.99 -12.35 -7.20
CA ASN A 194 -6.48 -13.60 -7.74
C ASN A 194 -5.39 -14.16 -6.82
N PRO A 195 -5.34 -15.47 -6.53
CA PRO A 195 -4.38 -16.08 -5.63
C PRO A 195 -2.99 -16.25 -6.31
N LEU A 196 -2.39 -15.15 -6.75
CA LEU A 196 -1.09 -15.18 -7.41
C LEU A 196 0.02 -15.65 -6.45
N THR A 197 -0.07 -15.33 -5.16
CA THR A 197 0.87 -15.63 -4.08
C THR A 197 2.29 -15.11 -4.31
N THR A 198 2.85 -15.37 -5.48
CA THR A 198 4.14 -14.86 -5.96
C THR A 198 4.04 -14.47 -7.42
N ILE A 199 4.76 -13.43 -7.81
CA ILE A 199 4.89 -13.06 -9.23
C ILE A 199 6.03 -13.90 -9.83
N ASP A 200 5.68 -15.00 -10.47
CA ASP A 200 6.64 -15.88 -11.13
C ASP A 200 7.21 -15.24 -12.41
N HIS A 201 8.22 -15.90 -12.99
CA HIS A 201 8.89 -15.39 -14.20
C HIS A 201 7.91 -15.25 -15.38
N VAL A 202 6.93 -16.14 -15.48
CA VAL A 202 5.97 -16.16 -16.60
C VAL A 202 5.03 -14.96 -16.50
N THR A 203 4.49 -14.71 -15.28
CA THR A 203 3.68 -13.53 -14.97
C THR A 203 4.48 -12.24 -15.17
N LEU A 204 5.76 -12.22 -14.76
CA LEU A 204 6.63 -11.07 -14.97
C LEU A 204 6.77 -10.75 -16.48
N VAL A 205 7.00 -11.77 -17.31
CA VAL A 205 7.12 -11.59 -18.77
C VAL A 205 5.80 -11.08 -19.35
N ALA A 206 4.67 -11.65 -18.93
CA ALA A 206 3.35 -11.21 -19.39
C ALA A 206 3.09 -9.72 -19.10
N ILE A 207 3.34 -9.27 -17.88
CA ILE A 207 3.18 -7.85 -17.50
C ILE A 207 4.19 -6.96 -18.24
N SER A 208 5.42 -7.47 -18.44
CA SER A 208 6.46 -6.75 -19.18
C SER A 208 6.14 -6.55 -20.67
N SER A 209 5.20 -7.29 -21.22
CA SER A 209 4.73 -7.11 -22.61
C SER A 209 3.76 -5.92 -22.78
N LEU A 210 3.41 -5.20 -21.70
CA LEU A 210 2.46 -4.09 -21.68
C LEU A 210 3.17 -2.72 -21.57
N PRO A 211 3.71 -2.17 -22.68
CA PRO A 211 4.50 -0.95 -22.63
C PRO A 211 3.69 0.30 -22.29
N MET A 212 2.37 0.28 -22.54
CA MET A 212 1.47 1.43 -22.35
C MET A 212 0.72 1.40 -21.03
N LEU A 213 1.02 0.43 -20.15
CA LEU A 213 0.32 0.24 -18.88
C LEU A 213 0.52 1.43 -17.95
N LYS A 214 -0.58 2.05 -17.52
CA LYS A 214 -0.64 3.19 -16.61
C LYS A 214 -1.21 2.82 -15.24
N VAL A 215 -2.13 1.86 -15.20
CA VAL A 215 -2.82 1.43 -14.00
C VAL A 215 -2.69 -0.08 -13.83
N LEU A 216 -2.08 -0.50 -12.72
CA LEU A 216 -1.96 -1.91 -12.34
C LEU A 216 -2.56 -2.12 -10.95
N ARG A 217 -3.58 -2.97 -10.85
CA ARG A 217 -4.18 -3.37 -9.57
C ARG A 217 -3.85 -4.82 -9.25
N LEU A 218 -3.20 -5.01 -8.12
CA LEU A 218 -2.80 -6.29 -7.54
C LEU A 218 -3.28 -6.42 -6.09
N ARG A 219 -4.44 -5.86 -5.80
CA ARG A 219 -5.03 -5.90 -4.46
C ARG A 219 -5.47 -7.34 -4.11
N SER A 220 -5.28 -7.74 -2.85
CA SER A 220 -5.73 -9.07 -2.35
C SER A 220 -5.21 -10.24 -3.19
N CYS A 221 -3.95 -10.16 -3.65
CA CYS A 221 -3.29 -11.19 -4.46
C CYS A 221 -2.39 -12.12 -3.64
N GLU A 222 -2.36 -11.98 -2.32
CA GLU A 222 -1.55 -12.75 -1.38
C GLU A 222 -0.02 -12.58 -1.57
N LEU A 223 0.42 -11.51 -2.22
CA LEU A 223 1.82 -11.26 -2.53
C LEU A 223 2.64 -10.95 -1.27
N ASP A 224 3.76 -11.60 -1.09
CA ASP A 224 4.72 -11.37 -0.02
C ASP A 224 5.92 -10.52 -0.45
N GLU A 225 6.23 -10.48 -1.74
CA GLU A 225 7.28 -9.66 -2.33
C GLU A 225 6.93 -9.22 -3.77
N ILE A 226 7.65 -8.22 -4.26
CA ILE A 226 7.65 -7.80 -5.67
C ILE A 226 9.01 -8.17 -6.25
N PRO A 227 9.09 -9.01 -7.30
CA PRO A 227 10.37 -9.42 -7.86
C PRO A 227 11.06 -8.26 -8.61
N SER A 228 12.38 -8.28 -8.59
CA SER A 228 13.20 -7.30 -9.31
C SER A 228 12.84 -7.28 -10.81
N LYS A 229 12.85 -6.10 -11.40
CA LYS A 229 12.49 -5.81 -12.80
C LYS A 229 11.01 -5.93 -13.14
N PHE A 230 10.15 -6.27 -12.21
CA PHE A 230 8.71 -6.36 -12.47
C PHE A 230 8.13 -5.01 -12.90
N LEU A 231 8.55 -3.92 -12.25
CA LEU A 231 8.08 -2.56 -12.53
C LEU A 231 8.96 -1.80 -13.52
N HIS A 232 9.97 -2.47 -14.10
CA HIS A 232 10.93 -1.81 -15.01
C HIS A 232 10.34 -1.53 -16.40
N THR A 233 9.51 -2.43 -16.91
CA THR A 233 9.01 -2.34 -18.30
C THR A 233 7.74 -1.49 -18.44
N PRO A 234 6.75 -1.52 -17.53
CA PRO A 234 5.64 -0.58 -17.62
C PRO A 234 6.10 0.84 -17.25
N ARG A 235 6.77 1.48 -18.22
CA ARG A 235 7.44 2.79 -18.03
C ARG A 235 6.49 3.93 -17.74
N PHE A 236 5.23 3.80 -18.13
CA PHE A 236 4.17 4.81 -17.93
C PHE A 236 3.27 4.49 -16.75
N LEU A 237 3.70 3.57 -15.86
CA LEU A 237 2.90 3.20 -14.70
C LEU A 237 2.76 4.41 -13.75
N GLU A 238 1.54 4.90 -13.64
CA GLU A 238 1.14 6.04 -12.81
C GLU A 238 0.46 5.61 -11.52
N ASN A 239 -0.35 4.53 -11.59
CA ASN A 239 -1.17 4.07 -10.47
C ASN A 239 -0.87 2.60 -10.16
N LEU A 240 -0.47 2.32 -8.92
CA LEU A 240 -0.20 0.96 -8.44
C LEU A 240 -0.98 0.70 -7.15
N ASP A 241 -1.83 -0.33 -7.18
CA ASP A 241 -2.52 -0.81 -5.97
C ASP A 241 -1.95 -2.18 -5.54
N LEU A 242 -1.26 -2.19 -4.40
CA LEU A 242 -0.71 -3.37 -3.73
C LEU A 242 -1.41 -3.63 -2.39
N SER A 243 -2.59 -3.05 -2.17
CA SER A 243 -3.30 -3.18 -0.91
C SER A 243 -3.75 -4.61 -0.62
N ASP A 244 -3.95 -4.91 0.66
CA ASP A 244 -4.44 -6.22 1.14
C ASP A 244 -3.58 -7.39 0.64
N ASN A 245 -2.27 -7.26 0.77
CA ASN A 245 -1.28 -8.27 0.46
C ASN A 245 -0.50 -8.69 1.74
N LYS A 246 0.55 -9.50 1.58
CA LYS A 246 1.37 -10.03 2.67
C LYS A 246 2.75 -9.35 2.76
N LEU A 247 2.89 -8.14 2.21
CA LEU A 247 4.16 -7.41 2.23
C LEU A 247 4.56 -7.06 3.66
N THR A 248 5.74 -7.50 4.08
CA THR A 248 6.29 -7.24 5.42
C THR A 248 7.24 -6.05 5.46
N ILE A 249 7.71 -5.64 4.31
CA ILE A 249 8.57 -4.46 4.09
C ILE A 249 8.05 -3.69 2.88
N VAL A 250 8.44 -2.43 2.76
CA VAL A 250 8.18 -1.64 1.53
C VAL A 250 9.08 -2.18 0.41
N PRO A 251 8.53 -2.61 -0.73
CA PRO A 251 9.34 -3.15 -1.82
C PRO A 251 10.29 -2.09 -2.42
N ARG A 252 11.58 -2.43 -2.52
CA ARG A 252 12.58 -1.54 -3.14
C ARG A 252 12.37 -1.38 -4.65
N GLU A 253 11.78 -2.37 -5.25
CA GLU A 253 11.45 -2.47 -6.68
C GLU A 253 10.49 -1.38 -7.14
N LEU A 254 9.77 -0.74 -6.21
CA LEU A 254 8.97 0.46 -6.50
C LEU A 254 9.79 1.60 -7.13
N GLU A 255 11.10 1.68 -6.86
CA GLU A 255 12.00 2.68 -7.47
C GLU A 255 12.12 2.53 -9.00
N GLU A 256 11.78 1.35 -9.53
CA GLU A 256 11.75 1.10 -10.97
C GLU A 256 10.58 1.83 -11.66
N ALA A 257 9.48 2.08 -10.95
CA ALA A 257 8.27 2.77 -11.44
C ALA A 257 8.43 4.30 -11.33
N LYS A 258 9.24 4.89 -12.19
CA LYS A 258 9.66 6.31 -12.12
C LYS A 258 8.55 7.33 -12.33
N ASP A 259 7.46 6.91 -12.97
CA ASP A 259 6.32 7.78 -13.30
C ASP A 259 5.15 7.62 -12.32
N LEU A 260 5.35 6.85 -11.23
CA LEU A 260 4.32 6.56 -10.26
C LEU A 260 3.83 7.83 -9.56
N ILE A 261 2.50 8.05 -9.61
CA ILE A 261 1.78 9.19 -9.02
C ILE A 261 0.98 8.75 -7.81
N TYR A 262 0.37 7.58 -7.87
CA TYR A 262 -0.48 7.01 -6.84
C TYR A 262 0.03 5.63 -6.41
N LEU A 263 0.16 5.43 -5.09
CA LEU A 263 0.55 4.15 -4.50
C LEU A 263 -0.35 3.80 -3.32
N ASN A 264 -0.94 2.61 -3.37
CA ASN A 264 -1.75 2.07 -2.30
C ASN A 264 -1.08 0.81 -1.69
N LEU A 265 -0.67 0.92 -0.43
CA LEU A 265 -0.09 -0.15 0.39
C LEU A 265 -0.99 -0.54 1.58
N ASN A 266 -2.25 -0.10 1.61
CA ASN A 266 -3.17 -0.37 2.71
C ASN A 266 -3.22 -1.86 3.06
N GLN A 267 -3.50 -2.18 4.33
CA GLN A 267 -3.76 -3.56 4.78
C GLN A 267 -2.58 -4.54 4.59
N ASN A 268 -1.35 -4.06 4.44
CA ASN A 268 -0.16 -4.90 4.44
C ASN A 268 0.43 -5.04 5.87
N PRO A 269 1.04 -6.18 6.20
CA PRO A 269 1.61 -6.43 7.52
C PRO A 269 3.02 -5.82 7.73
N ILE A 270 3.32 -4.67 7.11
CA ILE A 270 4.57 -3.94 7.29
C ILE A 270 4.68 -3.51 8.76
N GLU A 271 5.82 -3.78 9.42
CA GLU A 271 5.98 -3.52 10.85
C GLU A 271 6.68 -2.19 11.15
N VAL A 272 7.71 -1.88 10.39
CA VAL A 272 8.55 -0.68 10.60
C VAL A 272 8.98 -0.14 9.24
N ILE A 273 8.93 1.19 9.11
CA ILE A 273 9.52 1.89 7.97
C ILE A 273 10.61 2.79 8.55
N ASP A 274 11.87 2.46 8.28
CA ASP A 274 13.02 3.17 8.84
C ASP A 274 14.14 3.32 7.82
N PHE A 275 14.89 4.39 7.94
CA PHE A 275 16.07 4.63 7.15
C PHE A 275 17.27 3.90 7.80
N TYR A 276 17.77 2.86 7.16
CA TYR A 276 18.92 2.10 7.66
C TYR A 276 20.25 2.52 7.01
N SER A 277 20.24 2.83 5.72
CA SER A 277 21.39 3.29 4.95
C SER A 277 20.94 3.87 3.61
N GLU A 278 21.87 4.45 2.82
CA GLU A 278 21.57 4.86 1.44
C GLU A 278 21.14 3.68 0.56
N ASP A 279 21.63 2.48 0.84
CA ASP A 279 21.25 1.23 0.16
C ASP A 279 19.90 0.67 0.67
N ASN A 280 19.43 1.13 1.82
CA ASN A 280 18.12 0.78 2.38
C ASN A 280 17.47 2.03 3.00
N PRO A 281 16.85 2.86 2.16
CA PRO A 281 16.31 4.16 2.58
C PRO A 281 14.98 4.09 3.35
N GLY A 282 14.45 2.89 3.62
CA GLY A 282 13.12 2.70 4.18
C GLY A 282 12.07 2.73 3.08
N PHE A 283 11.72 3.91 2.60
CA PHE A 283 10.88 4.08 1.41
C PHE A 283 11.76 4.41 0.20
N PRO A 284 11.57 3.74 -0.96
CA PRO A 284 12.36 4.02 -2.17
C PRO A 284 12.11 5.43 -2.71
N ARG A 285 12.98 5.88 -3.60
CA ARG A 285 12.85 7.22 -4.21
C ARG A 285 11.78 7.23 -5.29
N LEU A 286 10.66 7.88 -4.97
CA LEU A 286 9.51 8.04 -5.88
C LEU A 286 9.29 9.53 -6.15
N HIS A 287 10.06 10.08 -7.08
CA HIS A 287 10.13 11.52 -7.34
C HIS A 287 8.80 12.16 -7.77
N LYS A 288 7.92 11.39 -8.42
CA LYS A 288 6.63 11.87 -8.95
C LYS A 288 5.43 11.48 -8.09
N LEU A 289 5.63 10.69 -7.03
CA LEU A 289 4.53 10.22 -6.20
C LEU A 289 3.84 11.40 -5.51
N GLN A 290 2.56 11.57 -5.78
CA GLN A 290 1.71 12.62 -5.20
C GLN A 290 0.81 12.11 -4.10
N GLU A 291 0.36 10.85 -4.18
CA GLU A 291 -0.60 10.29 -3.24
C GLU A 291 -0.13 8.92 -2.74
N LEU A 292 0.01 8.81 -1.40
CA LEU A 292 0.41 7.58 -0.72
C LEU A 292 -0.63 7.15 0.30
N HIS A 293 -1.04 5.87 0.22
CA HIS A 293 -1.95 5.23 1.16
C HIS A 293 -1.25 4.13 1.95
N MET A 294 -1.24 4.24 3.26
CA MET A 294 -0.73 3.28 4.25
C MET A 294 -1.70 3.18 5.43
N CYS A 295 -2.95 2.85 5.14
CA CYS A 295 -4.01 2.74 6.14
C CYS A 295 -4.31 1.28 6.49
N ASN A 296 -4.92 1.08 7.66
CA ASN A 296 -5.33 -0.25 8.13
C ASN A 296 -4.18 -1.28 8.17
N MET A 297 -2.99 -0.83 8.51
CA MET A 297 -1.80 -1.68 8.65
C MET A 297 -1.69 -2.17 10.11
N PRO A 298 -2.09 -3.41 10.42
CA PRO A 298 -2.26 -3.84 11.82
C PRO A 298 -0.95 -3.96 12.58
N LYS A 299 0.16 -4.14 11.87
CA LYS A 299 1.48 -4.35 12.46
C LYS A 299 2.38 -3.11 12.44
N LEU A 300 2.04 -2.05 11.71
CA LEU A 300 2.86 -0.86 11.59
C LEU A 300 3.00 -0.17 12.95
N ARG A 301 4.22 -0.16 13.51
CA ARG A 301 4.53 0.37 14.84
C ARG A 301 5.22 1.73 14.80
N SER A 302 6.09 1.91 13.82
CA SER A 302 6.90 3.13 13.73
C SER A 302 7.28 3.49 12.29
N ILE A 303 7.37 4.81 12.07
CA ILE A 303 7.97 5.43 10.89
C ILE A 303 9.11 6.29 11.39
N GLY A 304 10.33 5.90 11.07
CA GLY A 304 11.56 6.48 11.61
C GLY A 304 12.03 7.73 10.89
N PRO A 305 13.18 8.28 11.30
CA PRO A 305 13.75 9.49 10.72
C PRO A 305 14.14 9.26 9.25
N LYS A 306 13.80 10.21 8.38
CA LYS A 306 14.07 10.16 6.93
C LYS A 306 13.42 8.96 6.21
N ALA A 307 12.57 8.19 6.88
CA ALA A 307 11.97 6.98 6.32
C ALA A 307 11.13 7.25 5.07
N LEU A 308 10.58 8.45 4.93
CA LEU A 308 9.77 8.90 3.78
C LEU A 308 10.47 10.00 2.97
N ALA A 309 11.78 10.21 3.17
CA ALA A 309 12.53 11.28 2.50
C ALA A 309 12.64 11.13 0.96
N GLY A 310 12.41 9.90 0.45
CA GLY A 310 12.37 9.62 -0.98
C GLY A 310 11.11 10.11 -1.70
N LEU A 311 10.10 10.62 -0.96
CA LEU A 311 8.81 11.08 -1.48
C LEU A 311 8.82 12.60 -1.71
N GLU A 312 9.50 13.05 -2.76
CA GLU A 312 9.77 14.48 -2.98
C GLU A 312 8.53 15.29 -3.37
N SER A 313 7.57 14.67 -4.04
CA SER A 313 6.40 15.33 -4.61
C SER A 313 5.09 14.97 -3.89
N VAL A 314 5.15 14.28 -2.74
CA VAL A 314 3.94 13.85 -2.06
C VAL A 314 3.11 15.04 -1.59
N GLU A 315 1.86 15.06 -2.04
CA GLU A 315 0.85 16.07 -1.69
C GLU A 315 -0.20 15.51 -0.74
N LYS A 316 -0.52 14.22 -0.87
CA LYS A 316 -1.54 13.56 -0.04
C LYS A 316 -0.95 12.34 0.66
N LEU A 317 -1.04 12.35 1.98
CA LEU A 317 -0.48 11.32 2.83
C LEU A 317 -1.55 10.73 3.74
N HIS A 318 -1.92 9.48 3.47
CA HIS A 318 -2.94 8.75 4.22
C HIS A 318 -2.26 7.66 5.07
N ILE A 319 -2.18 7.89 6.39
CA ILE A 319 -1.61 6.97 7.38
C ILE A 319 -2.61 6.84 8.53
N SER A 320 -3.82 6.37 8.25
CA SER A 320 -4.90 6.28 9.22
C SER A 320 -5.25 4.83 9.57
N PHE A 321 -5.89 4.62 10.71
CA PHE A 321 -6.36 3.32 11.15
C PHE A 321 -5.24 2.27 11.33
N ASN A 322 -4.08 2.71 11.83
CA ASN A 322 -2.95 1.84 12.16
C ASN A 322 -2.85 1.71 13.70
N PRO A 323 -3.54 0.73 14.31
CA PRO A 323 -3.71 0.68 15.77
C PRO A 323 -2.39 0.45 16.54
N SER A 324 -1.35 -0.02 15.87
CA SER A 324 -0.03 -0.24 16.45
C SER A 324 0.93 0.94 16.26
N LEU A 325 0.60 1.94 15.41
CA LEU A 325 1.48 3.05 15.08
C LEU A 325 1.55 4.04 16.23
N SER A 326 2.62 3.91 17.02
CA SER A 326 2.87 4.73 18.22
C SER A 326 3.98 5.75 18.04
N TYR A 327 4.76 5.66 16.98
CA TYR A 327 5.88 6.55 16.70
C TYR A 327 5.91 7.00 15.24
N LEU A 328 5.90 8.30 15.03
CA LEU A 328 6.14 8.97 13.76
C LEU A 328 7.21 10.03 13.98
N ASP A 329 8.38 9.81 13.36
CA ASP A 329 9.52 10.70 13.58
C ASP A 329 9.24 12.12 13.02
N PRO A 330 9.60 13.17 13.76
CA PRO A 330 9.47 14.56 13.31
C PRO A 330 10.15 14.88 11.97
N LYS A 331 11.15 14.11 11.61
CA LYS A 331 11.91 14.24 10.36
C LYS A 331 11.67 13.08 9.39
N ALA A 332 10.55 12.38 9.52
CA ALA A 332 10.24 11.25 8.63
C ALA A 332 10.23 11.67 7.15
N LEU A 333 9.71 12.85 6.83
CA LEU A 333 9.61 13.40 5.48
C LEU A 333 10.80 14.31 5.11
N ALA A 334 11.69 14.60 6.07
CA ALA A 334 12.78 15.55 5.87
C ALA A 334 13.91 14.95 5.03
N ARG A 335 14.21 15.57 3.90
CA ARG A 335 15.34 15.24 3.04
C ARG A 335 16.50 16.18 3.35
N PRO A 336 17.70 15.68 3.65
CA PRO A 336 18.87 16.53 3.74
C PRO A 336 19.18 17.13 2.36
N ASP A 337 19.62 18.37 2.31
CA ASP A 337 20.18 18.98 1.09
C ASP A 337 21.51 18.29 0.72
N ASP A 338 22.02 18.59 -0.49
CA ASP A 338 23.25 18.00 -1.02
C ASP A 338 24.50 18.26 -0.14
N ILE A 339 24.44 19.28 0.72
CA ILE A 339 25.53 19.67 1.63
C ILE A 339 25.30 19.11 3.05
N GLY A 340 24.07 18.68 3.35
CA GLY A 340 23.66 18.15 4.67
C GLY A 340 23.47 19.24 5.75
N GLU A 341 23.45 20.49 5.38
CA GLU A 341 23.30 21.64 6.30
C GLU A 341 21.84 22.06 6.53
N SER A 342 20.99 21.83 5.52
CA SER A 342 19.55 22.13 5.61
C SER A 342 18.68 20.90 5.29
N PHE A 343 17.40 21.02 5.60
CA PHE A 343 16.42 20.01 5.26
C PHE A 343 15.36 20.61 4.35
N ASP A 344 14.92 19.81 3.39
CA ASP A 344 13.81 20.09 2.50
C ASP A 344 12.64 19.15 2.81
N TRP A 345 11.39 19.59 2.61
CA TRP A 345 10.18 18.82 2.85
C TRP A 345 9.28 18.86 1.62
N PRO A 346 8.55 17.79 1.31
CA PRO A 346 7.51 17.84 0.31
C PRO A 346 6.38 18.80 0.73
N LEU A 347 5.69 19.34 -0.26
CA LEU A 347 4.55 20.23 -0.03
C LEU A 347 3.26 19.41 0.18
N VAL A 348 3.08 18.91 1.40
CA VAL A 348 1.89 18.14 1.76
C VAL A 348 0.69 19.07 1.84
N LYS A 349 -0.39 18.73 1.11
CA LYS A 349 -1.69 19.43 1.10
C LYS A 349 -2.75 18.70 1.92
N GLU A 350 -2.70 17.38 1.94
CA GLU A 350 -3.65 16.55 2.68
C GLU A 350 -2.89 15.58 3.59
N LEU A 351 -3.17 15.64 4.90
CA LEU A 351 -2.55 14.77 5.91
C LEU A 351 -3.62 14.08 6.74
N TYR A 352 -3.63 12.74 6.72
CA TYR A 352 -4.57 11.93 7.48
C TYR A 352 -3.79 10.96 8.38
N LEU A 353 -3.88 11.20 9.70
CA LEU A 353 -3.26 10.39 10.77
C LEU A 353 -4.29 9.88 11.77
N LYS A 354 -5.56 9.86 11.38
CA LYS A 354 -6.69 9.47 12.21
C LYS A 354 -6.58 8.03 12.72
N SER A 355 -7.08 7.79 13.95
CA SER A 355 -7.24 6.45 14.53
C SER A 355 -5.95 5.61 14.50
N ASN A 356 -4.85 6.23 14.90
CA ASN A 356 -3.58 5.57 15.19
C ASN A 356 -3.36 5.47 16.73
N ASN A 357 -2.14 5.12 17.14
CA ASN A 357 -1.73 5.08 18.53
C ASN A 357 -0.68 6.16 18.86
N LEU A 358 -0.79 7.33 18.19
CA LEU A 358 0.15 8.44 18.35
C LEU A 358 -0.15 9.22 19.64
N THR A 359 0.87 9.44 20.46
CA THR A 359 0.75 10.29 21.66
C THR A 359 0.97 11.76 21.36
N GLU A 360 1.61 12.07 20.26
CA GLU A 360 1.87 13.44 19.77
C GLU A 360 2.01 13.49 18.26
N VAL A 361 1.83 14.67 17.70
CA VAL A 361 2.25 15.03 16.34
C VAL A 361 3.21 16.22 16.49
N ASP A 362 4.44 16.10 16.03
CA ASP A 362 5.48 17.13 16.19
C ASP A 362 5.36 18.20 15.09
N THR A 363 5.63 19.47 15.45
CA THR A 363 5.62 20.60 14.51
C THR A 363 6.56 20.41 13.33
N ARG A 364 7.67 19.70 13.53
CA ARG A 364 8.73 19.48 12.55
C ARG A 364 8.40 18.39 11.52
N LEU A 365 7.24 17.74 11.63
CA LEU A 365 6.79 16.75 10.65
C LEU A 365 6.58 17.40 9.27
N LEU A 366 6.06 18.62 9.24
CA LEU A 366 5.90 19.41 8.02
C LEU A 366 6.58 20.77 8.17
N SER A 367 7.14 21.29 7.08
CA SER A 367 7.69 22.64 7.06
C SER A 367 6.62 23.75 7.08
N ARG A 368 5.43 23.45 6.52
CA ARG A 368 4.35 24.43 6.31
C ARG A 368 2.97 23.84 6.61
N TRP A 369 2.55 23.89 7.87
CA TRP A 369 1.22 23.48 8.33
C TRP A 369 0.09 24.36 7.79
N ASP A 370 0.38 25.62 7.51
CA ASP A 370 -0.58 26.59 6.99
C ASP A 370 -1.05 26.28 5.55
N LEU A 371 -0.25 25.53 4.79
CA LEU A 371 -0.57 25.16 3.41
C LEU A 371 -1.43 23.90 3.29
N LEU A 372 -1.70 23.20 4.39
CA LEU A 372 -2.63 22.08 4.37
C LEU A 372 -4.02 22.51 3.90
N GLU A 373 -4.58 21.77 2.98
CA GLU A 373 -5.97 21.90 2.52
C GLU A 373 -6.91 21.06 3.37
N LYS A 374 -6.44 19.85 3.72
CA LYS A 374 -7.17 18.91 4.61
C LYS A 374 -6.22 18.28 5.61
N VAL A 375 -6.69 18.13 6.85
CA VAL A 375 -5.95 17.48 7.92
C VAL A 375 -6.89 16.78 8.87
N ASP A 376 -6.63 15.52 9.19
CA ASP A 376 -7.34 14.78 10.22
C ASP A 376 -6.34 13.97 11.05
N VAL A 377 -6.19 14.34 12.30
CA VAL A 377 -5.34 13.68 13.30
C VAL A 377 -6.16 13.12 14.48
N SER A 378 -7.47 13.09 14.34
CA SER A 378 -8.41 12.67 15.38
C SER A 378 -8.21 11.21 15.84
N ASP A 379 -8.87 10.87 16.95
CA ASP A 379 -8.89 9.50 17.49
C ASP A 379 -7.50 8.89 17.77
N ASN A 380 -6.59 9.71 18.32
CA ASN A 380 -5.28 9.28 18.81
C ASN A 380 -5.19 9.47 20.33
N PRO A 381 -4.42 8.64 21.07
CA PRO A 381 -4.29 8.73 22.52
C PRO A 381 -3.30 9.84 22.93
N PHE A 382 -3.64 11.11 22.68
CA PHE A 382 -2.73 12.22 22.86
C PHE A 382 -2.30 12.44 24.32
N LEU A 383 -1.01 12.69 24.49
CA LEU A 383 -0.42 13.23 25.70
C LEU A 383 -0.62 14.76 25.70
N CYS A 384 -1.25 15.30 26.73
CA CYS A 384 -1.51 16.73 26.83
C CYS A 384 -0.67 17.35 27.94
N ASP A 385 0.56 17.70 27.61
CA ASP A 385 1.48 18.39 28.50
C ASP A 385 2.13 19.60 27.79
N CYS A 386 3.11 20.23 28.42
CA CYS A 386 3.75 21.41 27.84
C CYS A 386 4.51 21.13 26.54
N SER A 387 4.93 19.91 26.26
CA SER A 387 5.62 19.53 25.01
C SER A 387 4.67 19.55 23.82
N THR A 388 3.40 19.23 24.06
CA THR A 388 2.33 19.16 23.06
C THR A 388 1.44 20.41 23.03
N GLN A 389 1.81 21.49 23.76
CA GLN A 389 1.04 22.74 23.79
C GLN A 389 0.75 23.31 22.40
N TRP A 390 1.69 23.20 21.47
CA TRP A 390 1.51 23.64 20.10
C TRP A 390 0.32 22.98 19.38
N MET A 391 -0.02 21.76 19.75
CA MET A 391 -1.18 21.04 19.18
C MET A 391 -2.50 21.72 19.59
N VAL A 392 -2.54 22.30 20.79
CA VAL A 392 -3.68 23.09 21.27
C VAL A 392 -3.68 24.48 20.62
N ASP A 393 -2.53 25.16 20.61
CA ASP A 393 -2.45 26.57 20.21
C ASP A 393 -2.51 26.77 18.70
N VAL A 394 -2.00 25.80 17.92
CA VAL A 394 -1.83 25.94 16.47
C VAL A 394 -2.54 24.85 15.68
N LEU A 395 -2.30 23.56 16.03
CA LEU A 395 -2.82 22.45 15.22
C LEU A 395 -4.34 22.34 15.30
N ALA A 396 -4.94 22.43 16.50
CA ALA A 396 -6.39 22.31 16.67
C ALA A 396 -7.16 23.40 15.91
N PRO A 397 -6.76 24.69 15.93
CA PRO A 397 -7.32 25.72 15.05
C PRO A 397 -7.17 25.43 13.55
N ILE A 398 -6.02 24.90 13.12
CA ILE A 398 -5.82 24.52 11.72
C ILE A 398 -6.81 23.41 11.35
N VAL A 399 -6.89 22.34 12.14
CA VAL A 399 -7.81 21.20 11.93
C VAL A 399 -9.26 21.70 11.78
N GLU A 400 -9.69 22.59 12.67
CA GLU A 400 -11.05 23.14 12.62
C GLU A 400 -11.27 24.03 11.39
N SER A 401 -10.31 24.87 11.05
CA SER A 401 -10.40 25.76 9.87
C SER A 401 -10.49 25.02 8.55
N LYS A 402 -9.98 23.79 8.50
CA LYS A 402 -9.98 22.92 7.30
C LYS A 402 -11.19 21.95 7.26
N GLY A 403 -12.16 22.12 8.15
CA GLY A 403 -13.41 21.38 8.16
C GLY A 403 -13.35 20.03 8.85
N SER A 404 -12.23 19.68 9.49
CA SER A 404 -12.12 18.51 10.36
C SER A 404 -12.53 18.85 11.80
N ASN A 405 -12.89 17.83 12.59
CA ASN A 405 -13.45 18.07 13.91
C ASN A 405 -12.38 18.01 15.01
N ALA A 406 -11.90 19.18 15.46
CA ALA A 406 -10.92 19.28 16.53
C ALA A 406 -11.45 18.76 17.90
N THR A 407 -12.78 18.57 18.08
CA THR A 407 -13.33 17.97 19.30
C THR A 407 -13.00 16.48 19.43
N LEU A 408 -12.59 15.83 18.35
CA LEU A 408 -12.13 14.43 18.35
C LEU A 408 -10.63 14.29 18.67
N MET A 409 -9.91 15.40 18.87
CA MET A 409 -8.55 15.42 19.40
C MET A 409 -8.62 15.47 20.94
N VAL A 410 -8.62 14.30 21.57
CA VAL A 410 -8.90 14.14 23.00
C VAL A 410 -7.65 13.73 23.75
N CYS A 411 -7.38 14.39 24.87
CA CYS A 411 -6.31 14.04 25.80
C CYS A 411 -6.57 12.69 26.47
N GLN A 412 -5.62 11.76 26.41
CA GLN A 412 -5.65 10.50 27.13
C GLN A 412 -4.74 10.52 28.37
N GLU A 413 -3.65 11.25 28.30
CA GLU A 413 -2.68 11.41 29.38
C GLU A 413 -2.28 12.89 29.50
N PRO A 414 -1.84 13.35 30.67
CA PRO A 414 -1.92 12.68 31.97
C PRO A 414 -3.38 12.55 32.47
N ILE A 415 -3.60 11.77 33.52
CA ILE A 415 -4.95 11.44 34.03
C ILE A 415 -5.81 12.67 34.33
N GLU A 416 -5.19 13.78 34.72
CA GLU A 416 -5.90 15.03 35.01
C GLU A 416 -6.40 15.78 33.78
N MET A 417 -5.83 15.45 32.61
CA MET A 417 -6.21 16.04 31.32
C MET A 417 -7.13 15.12 30.54
N ARG A 418 -7.29 13.85 30.99
CA ARG A 418 -8.07 12.85 30.28
C ARG A 418 -9.50 13.30 30.02
N GLY A 419 -9.91 13.17 28.74
CA GLY A 419 -11.25 13.53 28.29
C GLY A 419 -11.42 15.01 27.91
N HIS A 420 -10.43 15.89 28.19
CA HIS A 420 -10.47 17.24 27.64
C HIS A 420 -10.16 17.21 26.14
N THR A 421 -10.91 17.98 25.36
CA THR A 421 -10.62 18.13 23.93
C THR A 421 -9.59 19.26 23.73
N MET A 422 -8.76 19.15 22.70
CA MET A 422 -7.79 20.21 22.38
C MET A 422 -8.49 21.52 22.02
N LYS A 423 -9.69 21.43 21.44
CA LYS A 423 -10.54 22.61 21.19
C LYS A 423 -10.94 23.32 22.48
N ASP A 424 -11.45 22.61 23.49
CA ASP A 424 -11.84 23.21 24.77
C ASP A 424 -10.65 23.85 25.48
N LEU A 425 -9.47 23.21 25.37
CA LEU A 425 -8.22 23.75 25.92
C LEU A 425 -7.80 25.04 25.21
N HIS A 426 -7.94 25.09 23.88
CA HIS A 426 -7.67 26.29 23.09
C HIS A 426 -8.62 27.43 23.44
N ASP A 427 -9.94 27.17 23.44
CA ASP A 427 -10.98 28.17 23.70
C ASP A 427 -10.87 28.76 25.11
N SER A 428 -10.42 27.94 26.08
CA SER A 428 -10.19 28.36 27.48
C SER A 428 -8.82 29.00 27.72
N HIS A 429 -7.97 29.12 26.68
CA HIS A 429 -6.58 29.60 26.77
C HIS A 429 -5.77 28.88 27.86
N ARG A 430 -6.00 27.59 28.00
CA ARG A 430 -5.37 26.80 29.06
C ARG A 430 -3.96 26.40 28.69
N THR A 431 -2.98 26.83 29.49
CA THR A 431 -1.60 26.35 29.37
C THR A 431 -1.45 25.00 30.05
N MET A 432 -0.89 24.03 29.33
CA MET A 432 -0.64 22.69 29.84
C MET A 432 0.67 22.67 30.66
N ARG A 433 0.69 21.85 31.70
CA ARG A 433 1.85 21.74 32.58
C ARG A 433 2.77 20.64 32.11
N CYS A 434 4.08 20.84 32.28
CA CYS A 434 5.07 19.82 31.99
C CYS A 434 4.95 18.64 32.95
N VAL A 435 5.09 17.43 32.44
CA VAL A 435 5.16 16.18 33.17
C VAL A 435 6.59 15.63 32.99
N ASP A 436 7.17 15.04 34.04
CA ASP A 436 8.48 14.43 33.93
C ASP A 436 8.40 13.07 33.19
N LYS A 437 9.54 12.45 32.90
CA LYS A 437 9.65 11.12 32.25
C LYS A 437 8.81 10.02 32.91
N TYR A 438 8.43 10.21 34.19
CA TYR A 438 7.64 9.25 34.97
C TYR A 438 6.20 9.71 35.22
N GLY A 439 5.75 10.79 34.54
CA GLY A 439 4.43 11.36 34.71
C GLY A 439 4.23 12.17 36.00
N HIS A 440 5.33 12.51 36.70
CA HIS A 440 5.29 13.32 37.89
C HIS A 440 5.37 14.81 37.57
N ARG A 441 4.76 15.63 38.42
CA ARG A 441 4.78 17.09 38.24
C ARG A 441 6.02 17.66 38.90
N PRO A 442 6.92 18.36 38.16
CA PRO A 442 8.13 18.97 38.72
C PRO A 442 7.82 19.99 39.86
N GLU A 443 6.61 20.55 39.90
CA GLU A 443 6.15 21.43 40.95
C GLU A 443 6.03 20.73 42.33
N LYS A 444 5.74 19.44 42.39
CA LYS A 444 5.72 18.65 43.62
C LYS A 444 7.13 18.31 44.11
N ASP A 445 8.11 18.18 43.20
CA ASP A 445 9.50 17.88 43.53
C ASP A 445 10.16 19.04 44.28
N GLY A 446 9.82 20.29 43.94
CA GLY A 446 10.22 21.47 44.68
C GLY A 446 9.70 21.48 46.11
N ALA A 447 8.42 21.11 46.31
CA ALA A 447 7.81 21.00 47.63
C ALA A 447 8.42 19.86 48.46
N ILE A 448 8.69 18.70 47.84
CA ILE A 448 9.35 17.56 48.48
C ILE A 448 10.80 17.93 48.85
N LEU A 449 11.53 18.56 47.95
CA LEU A 449 12.90 19.04 48.19
C LEU A 449 12.95 20.06 49.31
N LEU A 450 12.04 21.03 49.32
CA LEU A 450 11.91 22.01 50.40
C LEU A 450 11.54 21.34 51.72
N GLY A 451 10.59 20.40 51.70
CA GLY A 451 10.17 19.64 52.89
C GLY A 451 11.32 18.77 53.46
N THR A 452 12.11 18.11 52.60
CA THR A 452 13.28 17.33 53.03
C THR A 452 14.38 18.23 53.58
N LEU A 453 14.62 19.39 52.94
CA LEU A 453 15.62 20.36 53.44
C LEU A 453 15.21 20.91 54.79
N ILE A 454 13.97 21.31 55.00
CA ILE A 454 13.44 21.75 56.28
C ILE A 454 13.52 20.63 57.30
N GLY A 455 13.16 19.42 56.92
CA GLY A 455 13.22 18.24 57.82
C GLY A 455 14.64 17.96 58.30
N VAL A 456 15.66 18.02 57.40
CA VAL A 456 17.08 17.87 57.79
C VAL A 456 17.57 19.03 58.64
N LEU A 457 17.19 20.29 58.32
CA LEU A 457 17.58 21.45 59.11
C LEU A 457 17.04 21.42 60.55
N LEU A 458 15.86 20.82 60.74
CA LEU A 458 15.28 20.65 62.07
C LEU A 458 15.80 19.39 62.75
N ALA A 459 15.94 18.26 62.06
CA ALA A 459 16.36 17.00 62.65
C ALA A 459 17.82 17.02 63.17
N VAL A 460 18.73 17.68 62.45
CA VAL A 460 20.16 17.72 62.84
C VAL A 460 20.35 18.46 64.16
N PRO A 461 19.85 19.67 64.41
CA PRO A 461 19.97 20.34 65.70
C PRO A 461 19.22 19.61 66.83
N ILE A 462 18.07 18.99 66.51
CA ILE A 462 17.33 18.19 67.52
C ILE A 462 18.17 16.96 67.91
N MET A 463 18.72 16.22 66.95
CA MET A 463 19.61 15.08 67.25
C MET A 463 20.85 15.48 68.00
N LEU A 464 21.50 16.59 67.64
CA LEU A 464 22.65 17.13 68.36
C LEU A 464 22.28 17.53 69.79
N SER A 465 21.15 18.16 69.97
CA SER A 465 20.64 18.54 71.31
C SER A 465 20.31 17.32 72.17
N LEU A 466 19.64 16.32 71.59
CA LEU A 466 19.37 15.05 72.24
C LEU A 466 20.67 14.30 72.61
N MET A 467 21.67 14.30 71.73
CA MET A 467 22.98 13.70 71.98
C MET A 467 23.75 14.42 73.08
N LEU A 468 23.67 15.76 73.12
CA LEU A 468 24.26 16.57 74.20
C LEU A 468 23.58 16.31 75.54
N LEU A 469 22.22 16.24 75.57
CA LEU A 469 21.46 15.91 76.75
C LEU A 469 21.75 14.48 77.24
N TRP A 470 21.88 13.53 76.30
CA TRP A 470 22.31 12.16 76.60
C TRP A 470 23.71 12.10 77.21
N ARG A 471 24.66 12.84 76.60
CA ARG A 471 26.03 12.98 77.14
C ARG A 471 26.05 13.64 78.55
N ARG A 472 25.11 14.58 78.82
CA ARG A 472 24.97 15.21 80.14
C ARG A 472 24.21 14.34 81.15
N GLY A 473 23.75 13.14 80.75
CA GLY A 473 23.09 12.19 81.68
C GLY A 473 21.66 12.44 81.93
N TYR A 474 20.98 13.39 81.28
CA TYR A 474 19.55 13.70 81.53
C TYR A 474 18.62 12.51 81.24
N PHE A 475 19.05 11.52 80.45
CA PHE A 475 18.28 10.32 80.18
C PHE A 475 18.66 9.11 81.02
N ALA A 476 19.48 9.30 82.07
CA ALA A 476 19.88 8.22 82.97
C ALA A 476 18.71 7.53 83.68
N TRP A 477 17.57 8.25 83.91
CA TRP A 477 16.36 7.72 84.49
C TRP A 477 15.60 6.74 83.55
N LEU A 478 15.82 6.80 82.24
CA LEU A 478 15.27 5.88 81.24
C LEU A 478 16.19 4.64 81.02
N GLY A 479 17.20 4.45 81.82
CA GLY A 479 18.16 3.34 81.71
C GLY A 479 19.20 3.50 80.61
N LEU A 480 19.15 4.63 79.86
CA LEU A 480 20.08 4.94 78.77
C LEU A 480 21.31 5.67 79.34
N ARG A 481 22.34 4.92 79.80
CA ARG A 481 23.63 5.49 80.27
C ARG A 481 24.55 5.80 79.11
N PRO A 482 25.20 6.98 79.11
CA PRO A 482 26.25 7.24 78.12
C PRO A 482 27.43 6.28 78.34
N PRO A 483 28.12 5.81 77.28
CA PRO A 483 29.30 5.00 77.44
C PRO A 483 30.34 5.78 78.24
N ALA A 484 30.81 5.17 79.36
CA ALA A 484 31.81 5.76 80.25
C ALA A 484 33.09 6.07 79.45
N ASP A 485 33.45 7.35 79.44
CA ASP A 485 34.75 7.94 79.13
C ASP A 485 35.67 7.20 78.14
N VAL A 486 35.49 7.32 76.87
CA VAL A 486 36.52 7.10 75.89
C VAL A 486 37.44 8.33 75.77
N SER A 487 37.11 9.48 76.36
CA SER A 487 37.86 10.72 76.27
C SER A 487 39.09 10.81 77.25
N ARG A 488 39.18 9.91 78.22
CA ARG A 488 40.36 9.90 79.13
C ARG A 488 41.55 9.04 78.67
N ALA A 489 41.43 8.27 77.61
CA ALA A 489 42.49 7.41 77.13
C ALA A 489 43.45 8.12 76.14
N PHE A 490 43.10 9.31 75.67
CA PHE A 490 43.98 10.01 74.68
C PHE A 490 44.87 11.11 75.23
N TYR A 491 44.82 11.41 76.56
CA TYR A 491 45.71 12.36 77.21
C TYR A 491 46.46 11.70 78.37
N LYS A 492 47.21 10.61 78.13
CA LYS A 492 48.37 10.27 78.93
C LYS A 492 49.57 10.97 78.30
N ARG A 493 50.07 12.02 79.04
CA ARG A 493 51.33 12.64 78.81
C ARG A 493 52.38 11.54 78.80
N ALA A 494 53.26 11.55 77.81
CA ALA A 494 54.53 10.81 77.81
C ALA A 494 55.35 11.35 78.94
N PRO A 495 55.94 10.52 79.78
CA PRO A 495 56.97 10.97 80.78
C PRO A 495 58.13 11.57 80.05
N ALA A 496 58.57 12.72 80.52
CA ALA A 496 59.82 13.31 80.15
C ALA A 496 60.90 12.48 80.90
N ASP A 497 61.69 11.73 80.16
CA ASP A 497 62.98 11.23 80.66
C ASP A 497 64.07 11.51 79.65
N ASP A 498 64.88 12.40 80.14
CA ASP A 498 66.31 12.53 80.06
C ASP A 498 67.08 12.29 78.75
N ILE A 499 67.48 13.43 78.33
CA ILE A 499 68.72 13.74 77.58
C ILE A 499 69.93 13.04 78.27
N LEU A 500 70.78 12.39 77.47
CA LEU A 500 72.27 12.46 77.56
C LEU A 500 72.89 11.83 76.34
N TYR A 501 73.70 12.68 75.70
CA TYR A 501 74.71 12.47 74.64
C TYR A 501 74.29 12.39 73.22
#